data_3eea840d26ae30f7d5e63326262daaea
#
_entry.id   3eea840d26ae30f7d5e63326262daaea
#
_cell.length_a   1.000
_cell.length_b   1.000
_cell.length_c   1.000
_cell.angle_alpha   90.00
_cell.angle_beta   90.00
_cell.angle_gamma   90.00
#
_symmetry.space_group_name_H-M   'P 1'
#
loop_
_entity.id
_entity.type
_entity.pdbx_description
1 polymer ?
#
loop_
_entity_poly.entity_id
_entity_poly.type
_entity_poly.pdbx_seq_one_letter_code
_entity_poly.pdbx_strand_id
1 'polypeptide(L)'
;RMEKLQTDAVRAIHDANPQHDHDLSRDEQTLLEQANSRILVFALGGPLLFGVAKAISRKYAVLSSHEVLIVDFTEVPILGVSSSLAVENIILEDLKQQRPVFIVGAVGDVAERLGRLGLLQRLPAEHVVGTRQEALNRATALLEARQPETGRSPGTAAG
;
A
#
# COMPACT_ATOMS: atom_id res chain seq x y z
N ARG A 1 -22.51 13.37 2.96
CA ARG A 1 -21.79 13.31 4.23
C ARG A 1 -21.27 11.91 4.51
N MET A 2 -22.12 10.93 4.37
CA MET A 2 -21.73 9.54 4.52
C MET A 2 -20.67 9.19 3.47
N GLU A 3 -20.88 9.64 2.25
CA GLU A 3 -19.92 9.40 1.19
C GLU A 3 -18.57 10.01 1.50
N LYS A 4 -18.57 11.22 2.09
CA LYS A 4 -17.32 11.87 2.43
C LYS A 4 -16.56 11.09 3.49
N LEU A 5 -17.29 10.60 4.51
CA LEU A 5 -16.64 9.80 5.54
C LEU A 5 -16.03 8.53 4.97
N GLN A 6 -16.73 7.86 4.05
CA GLN A 6 -16.22 6.67 3.41
C GLN A 6 -14.99 6.98 2.55
N THR A 7 -15.02 8.13 1.86
CA THR A 7 -13.90 8.54 1.03
C THR A 7 -12.69 8.87 1.89
N ASP A 8 -12.90 9.52 3.04
CA ASP A 8 -11.81 9.88 3.94
C ASP A 8 -11.18 8.66 4.59
N ALA A 9 -11.92 7.57 4.70
CA ALA A 9 -11.41 6.34 5.30
C ALA A 9 -10.39 5.64 4.40
N VAL A 10 -10.36 5.99 3.13
CA VAL A 10 -9.46 5.35 2.16
C VAL A 10 -8.72 6.42 1.38
N ARG A 11 -7.43 6.54 1.63
CA ARG A 11 -6.58 7.48 0.89
C ARG A 11 -5.58 6.70 0.09
N ALA A 12 -5.54 6.96 -1.21
CA ALA A 12 -4.57 6.33 -2.10
C ALA A 12 -3.51 7.36 -2.44
N ILE A 13 -2.28 7.08 -2.06
CA ILE A 13 -1.16 8.01 -2.19
C ILE A 13 -0.11 7.38 -3.08
N HIS A 14 0.23 8.02 -4.19
CA HIS A 14 1.30 7.52 -5.05
C HIS A 14 2.26 8.63 -5.46
N ASP A 15 2.03 9.83 -4.98
CA ASP A 15 2.99 10.91 -5.16
C ASP A 15 3.07 11.71 -3.87
N ALA A 16 4.01 12.63 -3.80
CA ALA A 16 4.28 13.39 -2.58
C ALA A 16 3.63 14.76 -2.63
N ASN A 17 2.44 14.87 -3.19
CA ASN A 17 1.76 16.15 -3.30
C ASN A 17 1.27 16.60 -1.92
N PRO A 18 1.89 17.63 -1.33
CA PRO A 18 1.52 18.06 0.01
C PRO A 18 0.09 18.62 0.11
N GLN A 19 -0.52 18.97 -1.01
CA GLN A 19 -1.90 19.43 -1.00
C GLN A 19 -2.86 18.26 -0.79
N HIS A 20 -2.45 17.04 -1.10
CA HIS A 20 -3.32 15.88 -1.03
C HIS A 20 -3.13 15.08 0.23
N ASP A 21 -1.97 15.19 0.89
CA ASP A 21 -1.76 14.43 2.11
C ASP A 21 -0.80 15.15 3.02
N HIS A 22 -1.31 15.59 4.16
CA HIS A 22 -0.55 16.33 5.14
C HIS A 22 0.08 15.42 6.20
N ASP A 23 -0.18 14.12 6.14
CA ASP A 23 0.30 13.19 7.14
C ASP A 23 1.68 12.64 6.82
N LEU A 24 2.17 12.89 5.63
CA LEU A 24 3.48 12.37 5.23
C LEU A 24 4.59 13.16 5.89
N SER A 25 5.53 12.44 6.49
CA SER A 25 6.75 13.07 6.98
C SER A 25 7.60 13.52 5.79
N ARG A 26 8.60 14.34 6.08
CA ARG A 26 9.50 14.78 5.02
C ARG A 26 10.24 13.60 4.38
N ASP A 27 10.68 12.65 5.20
CA ASP A 27 11.36 11.47 4.68
C ASP A 27 10.44 10.65 3.81
N GLU A 28 9.18 10.50 4.21
CA GLU A 28 8.22 9.76 3.41
C GLU A 28 7.96 10.44 2.08
N GLN A 29 7.85 11.77 2.10
CA GLN A 29 7.68 12.52 0.87
C GLN A 29 8.84 12.30 -0.08
N THR A 30 10.06 12.36 0.46
CA THR A 30 11.26 12.16 -0.35
C THR A 30 11.26 10.77 -0.99
N LEU A 31 10.92 9.74 -0.22
CA LEU A 31 10.91 8.38 -0.73
C LEU A 31 9.86 8.21 -1.84
N LEU A 32 8.69 8.81 -1.65
CA LEU A 32 7.64 8.73 -2.67
C LEU A 32 8.02 9.48 -3.93
N GLU A 33 8.69 10.63 -3.80
CA GLU A 33 9.19 11.35 -4.95
C GLU A 33 10.21 10.55 -5.71
N GLN A 34 11.11 9.91 -5.00
CA GLN A 34 12.13 9.07 -5.63
C GLN A 34 11.51 7.88 -6.35
N ALA A 35 10.41 7.36 -5.82
CA ALA A 35 9.72 6.24 -6.43
C ALA A 35 9.00 6.61 -7.72
N ASN A 36 8.70 7.89 -7.92
CA ASN A 36 8.10 8.39 -9.15
C ASN A 36 6.80 7.65 -9.48
N SER A 37 5.88 7.62 -8.52
CA SER A 37 4.55 7.01 -8.67
C SER A 37 4.54 5.50 -8.83
N ARG A 38 5.68 4.84 -8.60
CA ARG A 38 5.72 3.38 -8.66
C ARG A 38 5.26 2.71 -7.37
N ILE A 39 5.16 3.47 -6.27
CA ILE A 39 4.66 2.96 -5.01
C ILE A 39 3.27 3.52 -4.77
N LEU A 40 2.31 2.64 -4.49
CA LEU A 40 0.94 3.04 -4.16
C LEU A 40 0.72 2.72 -2.68
N VAL A 41 0.41 3.76 -1.90
CA VAL A 41 0.10 3.59 -0.49
C VAL A 41 -1.40 3.73 -0.31
N PHE A 42 -2.04 2.69 0.21
CA PHE A 42 -3.43 2.74 0.65
C PHE A 42 -3.43 3.00 2.14
N ALA A 43 -3.67 4.24 2.52
CA ALA A 43 -3.76 4.62 3.93
C ALA A 43 -5.21 4.53 4.36
N LEU A 44 -5.51 3.55 5.20
CA LEU A 44 -6.85 3.29 5.68
C LEU A 44 -7.01 3.89 7.07
N GLY A 45 -8.23 4.34 7.39
CA GLY A 45 -8.46 4.98 8.68
C GLY A 45 -9.87 4.78 9.17
N GLY A 46 -9.99 4.73 10.51
CA GLY A 46 -11.27 4.55 11.16
C GLY A 46 -11.76 3.10 11.07
N PRO A 47 -12.91 2.83 11.69
CA PRO A 47 -13.51 1.51 11.57
C PRO A 47 -13.89 1.26 10.12
N LEU A 48 -13.36 0.20 9.54
CA LEU A 48 -13.64 -0.13 8.14
C LEU A 48 -14.84 -1.07 8.09
N LEU A 49 -16.03 -0.48 8.08
CA LEU A 49 -17.29 -1.19 8.10
C LEU A 49 -17.99 -1.05 6.75
N PHE A 50 -19.31 -0.88 6.79
CA PHE A 50 -20.13 -0.85 5.58
C PHE A 50 -19.72 0.28 4.63
N GLY A 51 -19.78 0.03 3.34
CA GLY A 51 -19.57 1.04 2.32
C GLY A 51 -18.13 1.31 1.97
N VAL A 52 -17.21 1.01 2.87
CA VAL A 52 -15.78 1.27 2.62
C VAL A 52 -15.23 0.34 1.56
N ALA A 53 -15.78 -0.87 1.47
CA ALA A 53 -15.32 -1.86 0.49
C ALA A 53 -15.33 -1.32 -0.93
N LYS A 54 -16.41 -0.62 -1.28
CA LYS A 54 -16.51 -0.05 -2.63
C LYS A 54 -15.46 1.03 -2.87
N ALA A 55 -15.19 1.84 -1.83
CA ALA A 55 -14.17 2.88 -1.95
C ALA A 55 -12.80 2.26 -2.18
N ILE A 56 -12.49 1.19 -1.46
CA ILE A 56 -11.22 0.49 -1.64
C ILE A 56 -11.09 -0.01 -3.08
N SER A 57 -12.08 -0.75 -3.54
CA SER A 57 -12.04 -1.34 -4.87
C SER A 57 -11.99 -0.30 -5.97
N ARG A 58 -12.76 0.77 -5.81
CA ARG A 58 -12.85 1.81 -6.83
C ARG A 58 -11.53 2.57 -6.95
N LYS A 59 -10.95 2.94 -5.81
CA LYS A 59 -9.68 3.67 -5.85
C LYS A 59 -8.56 2.80 -6.40
N TYR A 60 -8.56 1.53 -6.03
CA TYR A 60 -7.55 0.63 -6.55
C TYR A 60 -7.66 0.47 -8.07
N ALA A 61 -8.87 0.35 -8.57
CA ALA A 61 -9.09 0.13 -10.01
C ALA A 61 -8.56 1.30 -10.86
N VAL A 62 -8.57 2.52 -10.31
CA VAL A 62 -8.11 3.71 -11.04
C VAL A 62 -6.59 3.81 -11.05
N LEU A 63 -5.90 3.17 -10.10
CA LEU A 63 -4.47 3.36 -9.90
C LEU A 63 -3.72 2.06 -10.17
N SER A 64 -3.72 1.61 -11.42
CA SER A 64 -3.20 0.29 -11.77
C SER A 64 -1.75 0.27 -12.22
N SER A 65 -1.08 1.41 -12.28
CA SER A 65 0.27 1.47 -12.83
C SER A 65 1.38 1.34 -11.79
N HIS A 66 1.03 1.15 -10.53
CA HIS A 66 2.03 1.01 -9.47
C HIS A 66 2.79 -0.31 -9.58
N GLU A 67 3.94 -0.36 -8.94
CA GLU A 67 4.77 -1.57 -8.91
C GLU A 67 4.88 -2.17 -7.51
N VAL A 68 4.58 -1.40 -6.48
CA VAL A 68 4.58 -1.86 -5.10
C VAL A 68 3.34 -1.32 -4.41
N LEU A 69 2.68 -2.17 -3.64
CA LEU A 69 1.50 -1.77 -2.87
C LEU A 69 1.83 -1.80 -1.38
N ILE A 70 1.50 -0.71 -0.69
CA ILE A 70 1.61 -0.64 0.77
C ILE A 70 0.21 -0.39 1.31
N VAL A 71 -0.28 -1.29 2.17
CA VAL A 71 -1.58 -1.11 2.81
C VAL A 71 -1.34 -0.78 4.28
N ASP A 72 -1.73 0.41 4.68
CA ASP A 72 -1.44 0.94 6.02
C ASP A 72 -2.69 0.88 6.88
N PHE A 73 -2.64 0.02 7.92
CA PHE A 73 -3.74 -0.16 8.86
C PHE A 73 -3.50 0.54 10.19
N THR A 74 -2.49 1.43 10.27
CA THR A 74 -2.13 2.04 11.56
C THR A 74 -3.32 2.70 12.24
N GLU A 75 -4.21 3.33 11.47
CA GLU A 75 -5.35 4.06 12.02
C GLU A 75 -6.64 3.26 11.97
N VAL A 76 -6.56 1.93 11.81
CA VAL A 76 -7.73 1.07 11.68
C VAL A 76 -7.92 0.23 12.95
N PRO A 77 -8.92 0.55 13.78
CA PRO A 77 -9.17 -0.28 14.97
C PRO A 77 -9.95 -1.55 14.67
N ILE A 78 -10.81 -1.51 13.65
CA ILE A 78 -11.68 -2.65 13.32
C ILE A 78 -11.75 -2.80 11.82
N LEU A 79 -11.60 -4.05 11.35
CA LEU A 79 -11.70 -4.38 9.93
C LEU A 79 -12.90 -5.32 9.75
N GLY A 80 -13.99 -4.79 9.18
CA GLY A 80 -15.21 -5.56 8.97
C GLY A 80 -15.05 -6.61 7.86
N VAL A 81 -16.07 -7.44 7.71
CA VAL A 81 -16.02 -8.55 6.76
C VAL A 81 -15.91 -8.05 5.33
N SER A 82 -16.81 -7.15 4.93
CA SER A 82 -16.81 -6.66 3.55
C SER A 82 -15.52 -5.95 3.21
N SER A 83 -15.03 -5.12 4.13
CA SER A 83 -13.79 -4.38 3.91
C SER A 83 -12.59 -5.33 3.86
N SER A 84 -12.59 -6.37 4.70
CA SER A 84 -11.50 -7.33 4.67
C SER A 84 -11.44 -8.07 3.34
N LEU A 85 -12.59 -8.38 2.75
CA LEU A 85 -12.62 -9.02 1.43
C LEU A 85 -12.13 -8.08 0.35
N ALA A 86 -12.47 -6.79 0.44
CA ALA A 86 -11.96 -5.82 -0.53
C ALA A 86 -10.45 -5.69 -0.42
N VAL A 87 -9.92 -5.65 0.81
CA VAL A 87 -8.48 -5.62 1.02
C VAL A 87 -7.84 -6.89 0.46
N GLU A 88 -8.45 -8.03 0.73
CA GLU A 88 -7.94 -9.29 0.21
C GLU A 88 -7.87 -9.25 -1.32
N ASN A 89 -8.90 -8.74 -1.96
CA ASN A 89 -8.93 -8.70 -3.42
C ASN A 89 -7.81 -7.87 -4.00
N ILE A 90 -7.54 -6.68 -3.44
CA ILE A 90 -6.47 -5.85 -3.98
C ILE A 90 -5.10 -6.45 -3.72
N ILE A 91 -4.90 -7.07 -2.56
CA ILE A 91 -3.63 -7.71 -2.25
C ILE A 91 -3.39 -8.90 -3.17
N LEU A 92 -4.41 -9.75 -3.35
CA LEU A 92 -4.26 -10.91 -4.21
C LEU A 92 -4.04 -10.51 -5.67
N GLU A 93 -4.68 -9.44 -6.10
CA GLU A 93 -4.47 -8.96 -7.46
C GLU A 93 -3.01 -8.51 -7.66
N ASP A 94 -2.46 -7.78 -6.71
CA ASP A 94 -1.08 -7.35 -6.83
C ASP A 94 -0.11 -8.53 -6.76
N LEU A 95 -0.37 -9.49 -5.87
CA LEU A 95 0.48 -10.67 -5.81
C LEU A 95 0.41 -11.46 -7.11
N LYS A 96 -0.77 -11.55 -7.71
CA LYS A 96 -0.94 -12.22 -8.99
C LYS A 96 -0.13 -11.53 -10.08
N GLN A 97 -0.03 -10.21 -10.03
CA GLN A 97 0.76 -9.45 -10.98
C GLN A 97 2.23 -9.39 -10.59
N GLN A 98 2.62 -10.13 -9.54
CA GLN A 98 4.00 -10.17 -9.05
C GLN A 98 4.49 -8.83 -8.56
N ARG A 99 3.58 -8.04 -7.99
CA ARG A 99 3.92 -6.79 -7.36
C ARG A 99 4.06 -7.02 -5.86
N PRO A 100 5.18 -6.58 -5.26
CA PRO A 100 5.34 -6.73 -3.82
C PRO A 100 4.27 -5.97 -3.05
N VAL A 101 3.82 -6.57 -1.95
CA VAL A 101 2.83 -5.97 -1.07
C VAL A 101 3.40 -5.90 0.34
N PHE A 102 3.23 -4.74 0.97
CA PHE A 102 3.59 -4.53 2.36
C PHE A 102 2.35 -4.24 3.18
N ILE A 103 2.30 -4.78 4.38
CA ILE A 103 1.23 -4.49 5.33
C ILE A 103 1.84 -3.75 6.51
N VAL A 104 1.27 -2.59 6.83
CA VAL A 104 1.79 -1.69 7.85
C VAL A 104 0.80 -1.61 9.02
N GLY A 105 1.31 -1.75 10.24
CA GLY A 105 0.56 -1.43 11.43
C GLY A 105 -0.63 -2.30 11.73
N ALA A 106 -0.65 -3.53 11.23
CA ALA A 106 -1.73 -4.46 11.52
C ALA A 106 -1.51 -5.08 12.89
N VAL A 107 -2.42 -4.77 13.81
CA VAL A 107 -2.34 -5.29 15.18
C VAL A 107 -3.73 -5.72 15.62
N GLY A 108 -3.80 -6.50 16.70
CA GLY A 108 -5.06 -6.88 17.32
C GLY A 108 -6.04 -7.53 16.35
N ASP A 109 -7.26 -7.01 16.32
CA ASP A 109 -8.32 -7.57 15.48
C ASP A 109 -7.96 -7.54 14.00
N VAL A 110 -7.29 -6.50 13.55
CA VAL A 110 -6.90 -6.38 12.15
C VAL A 110 -5.91 -7.49 11.79
N ALA A 111 -4.89 -7.68 12.61
CA ALA A 111 -3.89 -8.73 12.37
C ALA A 111 -4.55 -10.11 12.38
N GLU A 112 -5.48 -10.33 13.33
CA GLU A 112 -6.16 -11.60 13.42
C GLU A 112 -6.99 -11.89 12.17
N ARG A 113 -7.73 -10.90 11.70
CA ARG A 113 -8.55 -11.10 10.50
C ARG A 113 -7.70 -11.34 9.27
N LEU A 114 -6.63 -10.56 9.11
CA LEU A 114 -5.73 -10.78 7.96
C LEU A 114 -5.06 -12.14 8.04
N GLY A 115 -4.75 -12.60 9.25
CA GLY A 115 -4.20 -13.93 9.44
C GLY A 115 -5.18 -15.03 9.09
N ARG A 116 -6.46 -14.87 9.45
CA ARG A 116 -7.49 -15.84 9.11
C ARG A 116 -7.71 -15.95 7.61
N LEU A 117 -7.54 -14.83 6.89
CA LEU A 117 -7.64 -14.82 5.44
C LEU A 117 -6.40 -15.41 4.78
N GLY A 118 -5.37 -15.69 5.54
CA GLY A 118 -4.12 -16.22 5.01
C GLY A 118 -3.24 -15.18 4.36
N LEU A 119 -3.57 -13.91 4.49
CA LEU A 119 -2.83 -12.85 3.82
C LEU A 119 -1.45 -12.64 4.42
N LEU A 120 -1.35 -12.68 5.75
CA LEU A 120 -0.05 -12.48 6.39
C LEU A 120 0.91 -13.60 6.02
N GLN A 121 0.40 -14.81 5.84
CA GLN A 121 1.22 -15.95 5.50
C GLN A 121 1.68 -15.95 4.05
N ARG A 122 1.02 -15.19 3.20
CA ARG A 122 1.41 -15.09 1.78
C ARG A 122 2.54 -14.13 1.54
N LEU A 123 2.84 -13.27 2.51
CA LEU A 123 3.85 -12.24 2.35
C LEU A 123 5.14 -12.66 3.05
N PRO A 124 6.30 -12.23 2.51
CA PRO A 124 7.54 -12.37 3.26
C PRO A 124 7.41 -11.68 4.62
N ALA A 125 8.08 -12.22 5.63
CA ALA A 125 8.01 -11.63 6.97
C ALA A 125 8.45 -10.17 6.95
N GLU A 126 9.40 -9.83 6.10
CA GLU A 126 9.92 -8.47 5.99
C GLU A 126 8.91 -7.49 5.41
N HIS A 127 7.83 -7.98 4.84
CA HIS A 127 6.79 -7.13 4.25
C HIS A 127 5.67 -6.82 5.23
N VAL A 128 5.72 -7.35 6.44
CA VAL A 128 4.76 -7.04 7.49
C VAL A 128 5.50 -6.20 8.52
N VAL A 129 5.24 -4.91 8.51
CA VAL A 129 6.06 -3.95 9.25
C VAL A 129 5.20 -3.07 10.14
N GLY A 130 5.86 -2.35 11.04
CA GLY A 130 5.16 -1.53 12.02
C GLY A 130 4.88 -0.11 11.58
N THR A 131 5.67 0.43 10.67
CA THR A 131 5.51 1.83 10.27
C THR A 131 5.54 1.98 8.76
N ARG A 132 4.87 3.03 8.29
CA ARG A 132 4.87 3.35 6.87
C ARG A 132 6.28 3.71 6.38
N GLN A 133 7.05 4.39 7.24
CA GLN A 133 8.43 4.73 6.91
C GLN A 133 9.24 3.47 6.58
N GLU A 134 9.10 2.45 7.40
CA GLU A 134 9.84 1.21 7.19
C GLU A 134 9.41 0.54 5.89
N ALA A 135 8.10 0.53 5.62
CA ALA A 135 7.61 -0.05 4.37
C ALA A 135 8.16 0.70 3.17
N LEU A 136 8.16 2.02 3.22
CA LEU A 136 8.68 2.84 2.13
C LEU A 136 10.18 2.61 1.91
N ASN A 137 10.93 2.51 2.98
CA ASN A 137 12.36 2.22 2.86
C ASN A 137 12.59 0.89 2.14
N ARG A 138 11.86 -0.13 2.55
CA ARG A 138 12.02 -1.46 1.95
C ARG A 138 11.50 -1.52 0.54
N ALA A 139 10.37 -0.85 0.27
CA ALA A 139 9.81 -0.80 -1.08
C ALA A 139 10.77 -0.11 -2.04
N THR A 140 11.36 1.00 -1.61
CA THR A 140 12.33 1.71 -2.43
C THR A 140 13.53 0.83 -2.74
N ALA A 141 14.01 0.09 -1.74
CA ALA A 141 15.13 -0.81 -1.95
C ALA A 141 14.79 -1.90 -2.97
N LEU A 142 13.56 -2.43 -2.91
CA LEU A 142 13.13 -3.44 -3.87
C LEU A 142 13.09 -2.87 -5.30
N LEU A 143 12.60 -1.65 -5.44
CA LEU A 143 12.53 -1.02 -6.76
C LEU A 143 13.92 -0.78 -7.32
N GLU A 144 14.86 -0.37 -6.48
CA GLU A 144 16.23 -0.18 -6.92
C GLU A 144 16.87 -1.50 -7.34
N ALA A 145 16.60 -2.56 -6.60
CA ALA A 145 17.15 -3.87 -6.95
C ALA A 145 16.56 -4.40 -8.24
N ARG A 146 15.29 -4.09 -8.51
CA ARG A 146 14.64 -4.56 -9.73
C ARG A 146 15.07 -3.82 -10.97
N GLN A 147 15.48 -2.57 -10.81
CA GLN A 147 15.80 -1.72 -11.95
C GLN A 147 17.16 -1.07 -11.86
N PRO A 148 18.18 -1.77 -11.38
CA PRO A 148 19.51 -1.16 -11.38
C PRO A 148 19.99 -0.88 -12.79
N GLU A 149 19.53 -1.65 -13.77
CA GLU A 149 19.93 -1.47 -15.16
C GLU A 149 19.10 -0.45 -15.91
N THR A 150 17.95 -0.07 -15.37
CA THR A 150 17.08 0.89 -16.05
C THR A 150 17.78 2.24 -16.20
N GLY A 151 18.54 2.62 -15.20
CA GLY A 151 19.30 3.86 -15.26
C GLY A 151 20.61 3.72 -16.02
N ARG A 152 20.98 2.51 -16.44
CA ARG A 152 22.18 2.26 -17.19
C ARG A 152 21.82 2.01 -18.63
N SER A 153 22.60 2.54 -19.50
CA SER A 153 22.32 2.32 -20.91
C SER A 153 22.55 0.85 -21.25
N PRO A 154 21.74 0.31 -22.15
CA PRO A 154 21.96 -1.07 -22.60
C PRO A 154 23.35 -1.27 -23.19
N GLY A 155 23.92 -0.22 -23.74
CA GLY A 155 25.28 -0.30 -24.28
C GLY A 155 26.30 -0.59 -23.23
N THR A 156 26.07 -0.12 -22.00
CA THR A 156 26.99 -0.43 -20.91
C THR A 156 26.99 -1.92 -20.61
N ALA A 157 25.82 -2.52 -20.64
CA ALA A 157 25.73 -3.95 -20.38
C ALA A 157 26.39 -4.76 -21.52
N ALA A 158 26.30 -4.27 -22.73
CA ALA A 158 26.89 -4.94 -23.87
C ALA A 158 28.39 -4.81 -23.89
N GLY A 159 28.88 -3.76 -23.30
CA GLY A 159 30.33 -3.57 -23.20
C GLY A 159 30.89 -4.46 -22.15
#